data_a4c774bd331b7156f21b789adef2b308
#
_entry.id   a4c774bd331b7156f21b789adef2b308
#
_cell.length_a   1.000
_cell.length_b   1.000
_cell.length_c   1.000
_cell.angle_alpha   90.00
_cell.angle_beta   90.00
_cell.angle_gamma   90.00
#
_symmetry.space_group_name_H-M   'P 1'
#
loop_
_entity.id
_entity.type
_entity.pdbx_description
1 polymer ?
#
loop_
_entity_poly.entity_id
_entity_poly.type
_entity_poly.pdbx_seq_one_letter_code
_entity_poly.pdbx_strand_id
1 'polypeptide(L)'
;LALPQLPKENMTEFDCILLTSFGGPEASEDVEPFLRNVANGRDIPAERLEEVQAQYGLFGGVSPINQQNRDLIAALEEELQSRNIELPIYFGNRNWDPYISDALQNIYDDGKRNVLALVTSAFGSYSGCRQYQEDLDLAVEGLNAEDLSVEKIRLFWNHPGFFEAMVQRLNSSISEIGNDTIQKTRLA
;
A
#
# COMPACT_ATOMS: atom_id res chain seq x y z
N LEU A 1 -4.30 -18.03 -18.62
CA LEU A 1 -4.50 -16.90 -19.56
C LEU A 1 -3.21 -16.09 -19.56
N ALA A 2 -2.57 -15.93 -20.72
CA ALA A 2 -1.41 -15.05 -20.83
C ALA A 2 -1.87 -13.62 -20.60
N LEU A 3 -1.24 -12.94 -19.64
CA LEU A 3 -1.48 -11.53 -19.42
C LEU A 3 -1.11 -10.75 -20.70
N PRO A 4 -1.88 -9.73 -21.09
CA PRO A 4 -1.53 -8.92 -22.24
C PRO A 4 -0.13 -8.33 -22.04
N GLN A 5 0.71 -8.43 -23.06
CA GLN A 5 2.01 -7.77 -23.05
C GLN A 5 1.76 -6.27 -22.99
N LEU A 6 2.31 -5.63 -21.96
CA LEU A 6 2.28 -4.17 -21.85
C LEU A 6 3.03 -3.55 -23.03
N PRO A 7 2.51 -2.48 -23.64
CA PRO A 7 3.25 -1.76 -24.67
C PRO A 7 4.54 -1.20 -24.04
N LYS A 8 5.69 -1.58 -24.60
CA LYS A 8 7.02 -1.15 -24.12
C LYS A 8 7.25 0.37 -24.21
N GLU A 9 6.40 1.08 -24.94
CA GLU A 9 6.56 2.50 -25.26
C GLU A 9 6.29 3.45 -24.07
N ASN A 10 5.50 3.01 -23.05
CA ASN A 10 5.11 3.88 -21.92
C ASN A 10 5.87 3.64 -20.61
N MET A 11 6.76 2.64 -20.56
CA MET A 11 7.50 2.34 -19.33
C MET A 11 8.87 3.03 -19.23
N THR A 12 9.31 3.71 -20.28
CA THR A 12 10.57 4.49 -20.30
C THR A 12 10.44 5.87 -19.65
N GLU A 13 9.24 6.23 -19.19
CA GLU A 13 8.99 7.54 -18.59
C GLU A 13 9.28 7.59 -17.09
N PHE A 14 9.36 6.43 -16.40
CA PHE A 14 9.57 6.37 -14.95
C PHE A 14 10.97 5.85 -14.60
N ASP A 15 11.54 6.43 -13.55
CA ASP A 15 12.86 6.07 -13.02
C ASP A 15 12.78 5.03 -11.90
N CYS A 16 11.64 4.97 -11.22
CA CYS A 16 11.39 4.08 -10.10
C CYS A 16 9.89 3.92 -9.80
N ILE A 17 9.59 2.95 -8.93
CA ILE A 17 8.27 2.76 -8.33
C ILE A 17 8.34 3.14 -6.86
N LEU A 18 7.36 3.88 -6.35
CA LEU A 18 7.13 4.10 -4.93
C LEU A 18 5.87 3.33 -4.50
N LEU A 19 6.05 2.20 -3.80
CA LEU A 19 4.93 1.52 -3.18
C LEU A 19 4.51 2.25 -1.92
N THR A 20 3.24 2.65 -1.84
CA THR A 20 2.69 3.36 -0.69
C THR A 20 1.56 2.59 -0.03
N SER A 21 1.54 2.63 1.30
CA SER A 21 0.55 1.95 2.11
C SER A 21 0.15 2.79 3.33
N PHE A 22 -0.79 2.29 4.09
CA PHE A 22 -1.26 2.94 5.31
C PHE A 22 -0.20 2.92 6.42
N GLY A 23 0.59 1.83 6.48
CA GLY A 23 1.52 1.56 7.56
C GLY A 23 0.84 0.95 8.78
N GLY A 24 1.66 0.44 9.69
CA GLY A 24 1.18 -0.14 10.94
C GLY A 24 2.31 -0.40 11.91
N PRO A 25 1.99 -0.57 13.21
CA PRO A 25 2.99 -0.83 14.24
C PRO A 25 3.67 -2.19 14.00
N GLU A 26 4.98 -2.25 14.22
CA GLU A 26 5.79 -3.47 14.10
C GLU A 26 6.16 -4.06 15.48
N ALA A 27 5.89 -3.29 16.54
CA ALA A 27 6.06 -3.72 17.93
C ALA A 27 4.94 -3.15 18.80
N SER A 28 4.77 -3.70 20.00
CA SER A 28 3.70 -3.25 20.93
C SER A 28 3.87 -1.79 21.39
N GLU A 29 5.10 -1.33 21.52
CA GLU A 29 5.45 0.05 21.85
C GLU A 29 5.11 1.04 20.74
N ASP A 30 4.98 0.57 19.51
CA ASP A 30 4.65 1.41 18.35
C ASP A 30 3.17 1.76 18.27
N VAL A 31 2.30 1.00 18.96
CA VAL A 31 0.84 1.12 18.82
C VAL A 31 0.35 2.52 19.18
N GLU A 32 0.76 3.04 20.34
CA GLU A 32 0.31 4.34 20.78
C GLU A 32 0.79 5.49 19.88
N PRO A 33 2.09 5.60 19.54
CA PRO A 33 2.54 6.65 18.62
C PRO A 33 1.93 6.50 17.21
N PHE A 34 1.75 5.27 16.70
CA PHE A 34 1.05 5.03 15.45
C PHE A 34 -0.39 5.56 15.48
N LEU A 35 -1.15 5.25 16.54
CA LEU A 35 -2.53 5.75 16.69
C LEU A 35 -2.60 7.26 16.77
N ARG A 36 -1.62 7.91 17.41
CA ARG A 36 -1.49 9.37 17.41
C ARG A 36 -1.29 9.94 16.02
N ASN A 37 -0.43 9.30 15.19
CA ASN A 37 -0.22 9.71 13.81
C ASN A 37 -1.50 9.55 12.97
N VAL A 38 -2.21 8.45 13.13
CA VAL A 38 -3.51 8.22 12.45
C VAL A 38 -4.56 9.24 12.88
N ALA A 39 -4.55 9.62 14.16
CA ALA A 39 -5.46 10.61 14.72
C ALA A 39 -5.10 12.05 14.36
N ASN A 40 -3.89 12.32 13.89
CA ASN A 40 -3.39 13.66 13.65
C ASN A 40 -4.36 14.51 12.80
N GLY A 41 -4.76 15.67 13.36
CA GLY A 41 -5.74 16.57 12.74
C GLY A 41 -7.21 16.11 12.82
N ARG A 42 -7.50 15.02 13.54
CA ARG A 42 -8.87 14.54 13.77
C ARG A 42 -9.18 14.55 15.25
N ASP A 43 -10.38 15.01 15.59
CA ASP A 43 -10.90 14.95 16.96
C ASP A 43 -11.44 13.53 17.23
N ILE A 44 -10.52 12.62 17.61
CA ILE A 44 -10.87 11.23 17.94
C ILE A 44 -10.97 11.13 19.47
N PRO A 45 -12.12 10.69 20.03
CA PRO A 45 -12.25 10.50 21.47
C PRO A 45 -11.20 9.55 22.04
N ALA A 46 -10.66 9.86 23.23
CA ALA A 46 -9.64 9.06 23.89
C ALA A 46 -10.09 7.61 24.12
N GLU A 47 -11.35 7.41 24.51
CA GLU A 47 -11.97 6.09 24.68
C GLU A 47 -11.86 5.24 23.40
N ARG A 48 -12.03 5.87 22.22
CA ARG A 48 -11.90 5.16 20.95
C ARG A 48 -10.47 4.74 20.64
N LEU A 49 -9.50 5.57 21.01
CA LEU A 49 -8.07 5.22 20.87
C LEU A 49 -7.71 4.06 21.80
N GLU A 50 -8.20 4.07 23.05
CA GLU A 50 -8.00 2.98 24.01
C GLU A 50 -8.60 1.65 23.51
N GLU A 51 -9.83 1.68 22.96
CA GLU A 51 -10.45 0.51 22.35
C GLU A 51 -9.60 -0.09 21.22
N VAL A 52 -9.12 0.78 20.32
CA VAL A 52 -8.30 0.32 19.18
C VAL A 52 -6.94 -0.18 19.67
N GLN A 53 -6.34 0.47 20.67
CA GLN A 53 -5.09 0.01 21.29
C GLN A 53 -5.27 -1.38 21.92
N ALA A 54 -6.39 -1.62 22.61
CA ALA A 54 -6.71 -2.93 23.18
C ALA A 54 -6.87 -4.01 22.09
N GLN A 55 -7.46 -3.66 20.94
CA GLN A 55 -7.56 -4.59 19.81
C GLN A 55 -6.17 -4.98 19.26
N TYR A 56 -5.25 -4.02 19.10
CA TYR A 56 -3.86 -4.33 18.73
C TYR A 56 -3.20 -5.27 19.76
N GLY A 57 -3.47 -5.07 21.05
CA GLY A 57 -2.97 -5.89 22.13
C GLY A 57 -3.35 -7.37 22.01
N LEU A 58 -4.54 -7.69 21.44
CA LEU A 58 -4.98 -9.08 21.19
C LEU A 58 -4.08 -9.80 20.16
N PHE A 59 -3.38 -9.06 19.33
CA PHE A 59 -2.47 -9.56 18.29
C PHE A 59 -0.99 -9.26 18.59
N GLY A 60 -0.66 -9.02 19.88
CA GLY A 60 0.72 -8.72 20.31
C GLY A 60 1.22 -7.34 19.92
N GLY A 61 0.31 -6.43 19.54
CA GLY A 61 0.67 -5.05 19.16
C GLY A 61 1.27 -4.90 17.75
N VAL A 62 1.29 -5.96 16.95
CA VAL A 62 1.93 -5.97 15.62
C VAL A 62 0.88 -5.99 14.53
N SER A 63 1.03 -5.12 13.54
CA SER A 63 0.27 -5.18 12.29
C SER A 63 1.06 -5.95 11.22
N PRO A 64 0.45 -6.88 10.49
CA PRO A 64 1.15 -7.59 9.43
C PRO A 64 1.36 -6.74 8.16
N ILE A 65 0.80 -5.52 8.09
CA ILE A 65 0.72 -4.73 6.86
C ILE A 65 2.09 -4.41 6.26
N ASN A 66 3.06 -4.03 7.08
CA ASN A 66 4.39 -3.68 6.59
C ASN A 66 5.13 -4.91 6.04
N GLN A 67 5.01 -6.07 6.71
CA GLN A 67 5.59 -7.31 6.20
C GLN A 67 4.90 -7.75 4.91
N GLN A 68 3.58 -7.66 4.83
CA GLN A 68 2.83 -7.96 3.60
C GLN A 68 3.24 -7.05 2.43
N ASN A 69 3.54 -5.77 2.71
CA ASN A 69 4.05 -4.86 1.70
C ASN A 69 5.47 -5.23 1.25
N ARG A 70 6.35 -5.63 2.17
CA ARG A 70 7.69 -6.13 1.83
C ARG A 70 7.62 -7.40 0.96
N ASP A 71 6.71 -8.32 1.30
CA ASP A 71 6.48 -9.53 0.51
C ASP A 71 5.92 -9.20 -0.89
N LEU A 72 5.03 -8.21 -0.98
CA LEU A 72 4.52 -7.71 -2.26
C LEU A 72 5.62 -7.05 -3.10
N ILE A 73 6.51 -6.27 -2.49
CA ILE A 73 7.67 -5.67 -3.18
C ILE A 73 8.53 -6.77 -3.78
N ALA A 74 8.91 -7.78 -2.98
CA ALA A 74 9.73 -8.89 -3.47
C ALA A 74 9.08 -9.61 -4.66
N ALA A 75 7.77 -9.87 -4.60
CA ALA A 75 7.03 -10.49 -5.70
C ALA A 75 6.97 -9.59 -6.95
N LEU A 76 6.84 -8.27 -6.77
CA LEU A 76 6.85 -7.30 -7.86
C LEU A 76 8.24 -7.22 -8.51
N GLU A 77 9.31 -7.23 -7.73
CA GLU A 77 10.69 -7.22 -8.24
C GLU A 77 10.96 -8.47 -9.09
N GLU A 78 10.55 -9.66 -8.64
CA GLU A 78 10.65 -10.90 -9.42
C GLU A 78 9.88 -10.80 -10.74
N GLU A 79 8.67 -10.26 -10.72
CA GLU A 79 7.83 -10.11 -11.91
C GLU A 79 8.41 -9.08 -12.89
N LEU A 80 8.90 -7.94 -12.40
CA LEU A 80 9.56 -6.92 -13.21
C LEU A 80 10.82 -7.49 -13.88
N GLN A 81 11.64 -8.20 -13.11
CA GLN A 81 12.84 -8.85 -13.63
C GLN A 81 12.51 -9.88 -14.71
N SER A 82 11.46 -10.69 -14.53
CA SER A 82 11.02 -11.68 -15.51
C SER A 82 10.63 -11.05 -16.85
N ARG A 83 10.23 -9.76 -16.81
CA ARG A 83 9.85 -8.96 -17.98
C ARG A 83 10.97 -8.09 -18.55
N ASN A 84 12.17 -8.18 -17.99
CA ASN A 84 13.32 -7.30 -18.30
C ASN A 84 13.00 -5.81 -18.08
N ILE A 85 12.33 -5.49 -16.98
CA ILE A 85 11.99 -4.15 -16.54
C ILE A 85 12.88 -3.84 -15.33
N GLU A 86 13.74 -2.83 -15.45
CA GLU A 86 14.69 -2.41 -14.41
C GLU A 86 14.19 -1.13 -13.73
N LEU A 87 13.16 -1.27 -12.90
CA LEU A 87 12.64 -0.17 -12.08
C LEU A 87 12.81 -0.54 -10.60
N PRO A 88 13.67 0.17 -9.85
CA PRO A 88 13.79 -0.05 -8.41
C PRO A 88 12.48 0.32 -7.71
N ILE A 89 12.17 -0.41 -6.62
CA ILE A 89 10.97 -0.17 -5.83
C ILE A 89 11.39 0.41 -4.48
N TYR A 90 10.85 1.59 -4.16
CA TYR A 90 10.95 2.24 -2.85
C TYR A 90 9.65 2.01 -2.08
N PHE A 91 9.74 2.05 -0.74
CA PHE A 91 8.62 1.81 0.13
C PHE A 91 8.41 2.98 1.09
N GLY A 92 7.18 3.49 1.16
CA GLY A 92 6.82 4.55 2.08
C GLY A 92 5.38 4.45 2.56
N ASN A 93 5.17 4.54 3.87
CA ASN A 93 3.87 4.53 4.51
C ASN A 93 3.40 5.94 4.85
N ARG A 94 2.12 6.05 5.02
CA ARG A 94 1.42 7.25 5.39
C ARG A 94 1.55 7.59 6.87
N ASN A 95 1.36 6.61 7.75
CA ASN A 95 1.18 6.84 9.19
C ASN A 95 2.27 6.18 10.05
N TRP A 96 3.21 5.46 9.47
CA TRP A 96 4.29 4.79 10.17
C TRP A 96 5.54 4.65 9.31
N ASP A 97 6.65 4.36 9.96
CA ASP A 97 7.95 4.12 9.32
C ASP A 97 7.92 2.87 8.39
N PRO A 98 8.64 2.97 7.23
CA PRO A 98 9.24 4.14 6.60
C PRO A 98 8.18 5.11 6.07
N TYR A 99 8.36 6.42 6.26
CA TYR A 99 7.39 7.39 5.79
C TYR A 99 7.52 7.69 4.29
N ILE A 100 6.42 8.14 3.67
CA ILE A 100 6.41 8.58 2.26
C ILE A 100 7.44 9.69 2.04
N SER A 101 7.58 10.64 2.96
CA SER A 101 8.56 11.73 2.89
C SER A 101 10.00 11.21 2.82
N ASP A 102 10.34 10.22 3.65
CA ASP A 102 11.67 9.66 3.70
C ASP A 102 11.98 8.85 2.45
N ALA A 103 10.98 8.11 1.96
CA ALA A 103 11.10 7.36 0.71
C ALA A 103 11.32 8.29 -0.50
N LEU A 104 10.58 9.41 -0.58
CA LEU A 104 10.76 10.41 -1.64
C LEU A 104 12.11 11.15 -1.53
N GLN A 105 12.59 11.42 -0.30
CA GLN A 105 13.93 11.96 -0.10
C GLN A 105 15.00 11.01 -0.65
N ASN A 106 14.91 9.72 -0.31
CA ASN A 106 15.85 8.70 -0.81
C ASN A 106 15.81 8.60 -2.36
N ILE A 107 14.61 8.61 -2.93
CA ILE A 107 14.41 8.63 -4.39
C ILE A 107 15.12 9.83 -5.02
N TYR A 108 14.95 11.03 -4.44
CA TYR A 108 15.55 12.25 -4.93
C TYR A 108 17.09 12.23 -4.82
N ASP A 109 17.61 11.74 -3.69
CA ASP A 109 19.05 11.62 -3.42
C ASP A 109 19.71 10.60 -4.35
N ASP A 110 18.99 9.53 -4.75
CA ASP A 110 19.42 8.55 -5.76
C ASP A 110 19.32 9.08 -7.21
N GLY A 111 19.01 10.37 -7.38
CA GLY A 111 18.97 11.04 -8.67
C GLY A 111 17.74 10.70 -9.52
N LYS A 112 16.72 10.07 -8.95
CA LYS A 112 15.47 9.75 -9.63
C LYS A 112 14.55 10.96 -9.64
N ARG A 113 13.78 11.13 -10.74
CA ARG A 113 12.93 12.32 -10.90
C ARG A 113 11.51 12.00 -11.36
N ASN A 114 11.29 10.85 -11.99
CA ASN A 114 9.99 10.43 -12.48
C ASN A 114 9.52 9.19 -11.72
N VAL A 115 8.62 9.36 -10.77
CA VAL A 115 8.18 8.34 -9.82
C VAL A 115 6.79 7.84 -10.17
N LEU A 116 6.64 6.51 -10.31
CA LEU A 116 5.33 5.87 -10.39
C LEU A 116 4.88 5.43 -9.00
N ALA A 117 3.89 6.12 -8.42
CA ALA A 117 3.36 5.77 -7.11
C ALA A 117 2.29 4.66 -7.20
N LEU A 118 2.59 3.50 -6.62
CA LEU A 118 1.69 2.36 -6.48
C LEU A 118 1.06 2.38 -5.08
N VAL A 119 -0.20 2.79 -4.98
CA VAL A 119 -0.96 2.75 -3.73
C VAL A 119 -1.58 1.38 -3.55
N THR A 120 -1.37 0.73 -2.39
CA THR A 120 -1.89 -0.62 -2.10
C THR A 120 -3.41 -0.68 -1.91
N SER A 121 -4.13 0.42 -2.14
CA SER A 121 -5.59 0.52 -2.11
C SER A 121 -6.17 0.32 -3.51
N ALA A 122 -6.79 -0.83 -3.76
CA ALA A 122 -7.39 -1.14 -5.07
C ALA A 122 -8.71 -0.41 -5.32
N PHE A 123 -9.46 -0.07 -4.26
CA PHE A 123 -10.81 0.48 -4.34
C PHE A 123 -10.85 1.99 -4.11
N GLY A 124 -11.85 2.64 -4.77
CA GLY A 124 -12.08 4.07 -4.63
C GLY A 124 -12.69 4.43 -3.28
N SER A 125 -12.02 5.32 -2.57
CA SER A 125 -12.52 5.99 -1.37
C SER A 125 -11.80 7.33 -1.23
N TYR A 126 -12.29 8.22 -0.36
CA TYR A 126 -11.55 9.43 -0.05
C TYR A 126 -10.12 9.09 0.44
N SER A 127 -10.02 8.18 1.40
CA SER A 127 -8.72 7.75 1.95
C SER A 127 -7.83 7.02 0.95
N GLY A 128 -8.41 6.22 0.04
CA GLY A 128 -7.65 5.45 -0.94
C GLY A 128 -7.26 6.22 -2.20
N CYS A 129 -7.96 7.31 -2.52
CA CYS A 129 -7.72 8.05 -3.76
C CYS A 129 -7.14 9.43 -3.51
N ARG A 130 -7.87 10.27 -2.77
CA ARG A 130 -7.54 11.68 -2.64
C ARG A 130 -6.48 11.92 -1.58
N GLN A 131 -6.62 11.27 -0.45
CA GLN A 131 -5.74 11.50 0.69
C GLN A 131 -4.30 11.04 0.39
N TYR A 132 -4.08 9.93 -0.35
CA TYR A 132 -2.73 9.57 -0.81
C TYR A 132 -2.16 10.55 -1.82
N GLN A 133 -3.00 11.16 -2.66
CA GLN A 133 -2.50 12.20 -3.56
C GLN A 133 -2.04 13.43 -2.77
N GLU A 134 -2.86 13.88 -1.82
CA GLU A 134 -2.52 15.00 -0.94
C GLU A 134 -1.24 14.74 -0.13
N ASP A 135 -1.04 13.52 0.38
CA ASP A 135 0.18 13.15 1.13
C ASP A 135 1.44 13.16 0.23
N LEU A 136 1.31 12.66 -1.01
CA LEU A 136 2.40 12.70 -2.01
C LEU A 136 2.75 14.15 -2.39
N ASP A 137 1.74 14.96 -2.68
CA ASP A 137 1.92 16.37 -3.05
C ASP A 137 2.61 17.15 -1.92
N LEU A 138 2.15 16.99 -0.68
CA LEU A 138 2.77 17.60 0.50
C LEU A 138 4.22 17.15 0.73
N ALA A 139 4.51 15.86 0.49
CA ALA A 139 5.85 15.35 0.65
C ALA A 139 6.81 15.92 -0.43
N VAL A 140 6.36 16.05 -1.67
CA VAL A 140 7.13 16.69 -2.76
C VAL A 140 7.36 18.17 -2.46
N GLU A 141 6.32 18.90 -2.02
CA GLU A 141 6.44 20.31 -1.60
C GLU A 141 7.47 20.47 -0.47
N GLY A 142 7.44 19.57 0.53
CA GLY A 142 8.37 19.58 1.66
C GLY A 142 9.84 19.39 1.27
N LEU A 143 10.10 18.67 0.18
CA LEU A 143 11.44 18.46 -0.37
C LEU A 143 11.97 19.69 -1.14
N ASN A 144 11.13 20.66 -1.51
CA ASN A 144 11.44 21.76 -2.45
C ASN A 144 12.05 21.25 -3.77
N ALA A 145 11.62 20.07 -4.22
CA ALA A 145 12.13 19.39 -5.40
C ALA A 145 11.23 19.68 -6.60
N GLU A 146 11.40 20.86 -7.23
CA GLU A 146 10.57 21.33 -8.36
C GLU A 146 10.67 20.40 -9.60
N ASP A 147 11.73 19.62 -9.69
CA ASP A 147 12.01 18.70 -10.79
C ASP A 147 11.59 17.24 -10.48
N LEU A 148 10.98 16.97 -9.32
CA LEU A 148 10.46 15.65 -8.95
C LEU A 148 8.99 15.51 -9.38
N SER A 149 8.73 14.60 -10.29
CA SER A 149 7.38 14.24 -10.75
C SER A 149 6.93 12.94 -10.12
N VAL A 150 5.76 12.95 -9.51
CA VAL A 150 5.15 11.75 -8.92
C VAL A 150 3.78 11.53 -9.55
N GLU A 151 3.65 10.45 -10.30
CA GLU A 151 2.38 10.03 -10.90
C GLU A 151 1.81 8.82 -10.18
N LYS A 152 0.59 8.94 -9.69
CA LYS A 152 -0.11 7.84 -9.03
C LYS A 152 -0.83 6.97 -10.03
N ILE A 153 -0.63 5.63 -9.96
CA ILE A 153 -1.38 4.71 -10.80
C ILE A 153 -2.89 4.81 -10.55
N ARG A 154 -3.67 4.52 -11.58
CA ARG A 154 -5.12 4.43 -11.43
C ARG A 154 -5.51 3.29 -10.49
N LEU A 155 -6.71 3.36 -9.92
CA LEU A 155 -7.31 2.26 -9.18
C LEU A 155 -7.37 0.99 -10.04
N PHE A 156 -7.06 -0.16 -9.44
CA PHE A 156 -6.91 -1.43 -10.17
C PHE A 156 -7.92 -2.51 -9.75
N TRP A 157 -8.99 -2.13 -9.01
CA TRP A 157 -10.05 -3.05 -8.56
C TRP A 157 -10.70 -3.83 -9.72
N ASN A 158 -10.75 -3.25 -10.93
CA ASN A 158 -11.31 -3.86 -12.12
C ASN A 158 -10.25 -4.50 -13.05
N HIS A 159 -9.00 -4.56 -12.63
CA HIS A 159 -7.97 -5.22 -13.41
C HIS A 159 -8.20 -6.73 -13.39
N PRO A 160 -8.20 -7.41 -14.57
CA PRO A 160 -8.50 -8.85 -14.64
C PRO A 160 -7.68 -9.70 -13.69
N GLY A 161 -6.35 -9.47 -13.59
CA GLY A 161 -5.47 -10.21 -12.71
C GLY A 161 -5.79 -10.02 -11.22
N PHE A 162 -6.19 -8.80 -10.80
CA PHE A 162 -6.63 -8.56 -9.43
C PHE A 162 -7.94 -9.30 -9.13
N PHE A 163 -8.91 -9.20 -10.04
CA PHE A 163 -10.20 -9.88 -9.89
C PHE A 163 -10.04 -11.40 -9.84
N GLU A 164 -9.22 -11.98 -10.70
CA GLU A 164 -8.94 -13.42 -10.73
C GLU A 164 -8.29 -13.91 -9.41
N ALA A 165 -7.32 -13.17 -8.88
CA ALA A 165 -6.70 -13.48 -7.60
C ALA A 165 -7.72 -13.44 -6.44
N MET A 166 -8.65 -12.48 -6.45
CA MET A 166 -9.73 -12.40 -5.45
C MET A 166 -10.69 -13.60 -5.55
N VAL A 167 -11.06 -14.01 -6.76
CA VAL A 167 -11.92 -15.18 -6.98
C VAL A 167 -11.22 -16.47 -6.54
N GLN A 168 -9.94 -16.64 -6.83
CA GLN A 168 -9.17 -17.79 -6.40
C GLN A 168 -9.12 -17.89 -4.86
N ARG A 169 -8.84 -16.79 -4.16
CA ARG A 169 -8.84 -16.74 -2.70
C ARG A 169 -10.22 -17.08 -2.12
N LEU A 170 -11.28 -16.51 -2.69
CA LEU A 170 -12.65 -16.82 -2.27
C LEU A 170 -12.95 -18.33 -2.41
N ASN A 171 -12.62 -18.91 -3.56
CA ASN A 171 -12.84 -20.35 -3.80
C ASN A 171 -12.05 -21.23 -2.83
N SER A 172 -10.80 -20.86 -2.51
CA SER A 172 -10.00 -21.57 -1.50
C SER A 172 -10.66 -21.53 -0.13
N SER A 173 -11.07 -20.36 0.33
CA SER A 173 -11.76 -20.19 1.61
C SER A 173 -13.09 -20.96 1.68
N ILE A 174 -13.88 -20.95 0.59
CA ILE A 174 -15.11 -21.72 0.48
C ILE A 174 -14.82 -23.22 0.61
N SER A 175 -13.76 -23.71 -0.02
CA SER A 175 -13.36 -25.12 0.04
C SER A 175 -12.91 -25.54 1.44
N GLU A 176 -12.26 -24.65 2.20
CA GLU A 176 -11.83 -24.88 3.58
C GLU A 176 -13.02 -24.96 4.56
N ILE A 177 -14.06 -24.15 4.36
CA ILE A 177 -15.25 -24.10 5.22
C ILE A 177 -16.12 -25.36 5.09
N GLY A 178 -16.08 -26.02 3.94
CA GLY A 178 -16.91 -27.20 3.62
C GLY A 178 -18.36 -26.85 3.25
N ASN A 179 -18.96 -27.72 2.43
CA ASN A 179 -20.27 -27.44 1.84
C ASN A 179 -21.43 -27.33 2.86
N ASP A 180 -21.35 -28.04 3.99
CA ASP A 180 -22.43 -28.02 5.01
C ASP A 180 -22.52 -26.69 5.77
N THR A 181 -21.43 -25.95 5.83
CA THR A 181 -21.35 -24.65 6.53
C THR A 181 -21.75 -23.51 5.61
N ILE A 182 -21.48 -23.59 4.30
CA ILE A 182 -21.78 -22.55 3.32
C ILE A 182 -23.28 -22.22 3.26
N GLN A 183 -24.15 -23.25 3.34
CA GLN A 183 -25.60 -23.04 3.33
C GLN A 183 -26.12 -22.23 4.53
N LYS A 184 -25.35 -22.15 5.61
CA LYS A 184 -25.70 -21.45 6.84
C LYS A 184 -24.98 -20.10 6.98
N THR A 185 -23.98 -19.85 6.16
CA THR A 185 -23.19 -18.61 6.21
C THR A 185 -23.90 -17.53 5.43
N ARG A 186 -24.33 -16.47 6.10
CA ARG A 186 -24.78 -15.22 5.44
C ARG A 186 -23.53 -14.39 5.14
N LEU A 187 -23.38 -14.00 3.89
CA LEU A 187 -22.44 -12.95 3.52
C LEU A 187 -22.96 -11.64 4.15
N ALA A 188 -22.19 -11.09 5.07
CA ALA A 188 -22.47 -9.80 5.70
C ALA A 188 -22.02 -8.65 4.78
#